data_c52991988151a94480a394d79910a5fb
#
_entry.id   c52991988151a94480a394d79910a5fb
#
_cell.length_a   1.000
_cell.length_b   1.000
_cell.length_c   1.000
_cell.angle_alpha   90.00
_cell.angle_beta   90.00
_cell.angle_gamma   90.00
#
_symmetry.space_group_name_H-M   'P 1'
#
loop_
_entity.id
_entity.type
_entity.pdbx_description
1 polymer ?
#
loop_
_entity_poly.entity_id
_entity_poly.type
_entity_poly.pdbx_seq_one_letter_code
_entity_poly.pdbx_strand_id
1 'polypeptide(L)'
;VKYRFMQNLLSNLKITINEKLYVKDPETSKLGRNILKNSILLIDEIGFDAFTFKKLGEKIQSNESSIYRYFENKHKLLVYLTSWYWSWMEYRMAFATTNVSNAFEKLEKAIKLVTENVIDDNSTPHINEAILNRIIIEEFTKTLMTKEVDNENKEGFFLVYKRVINRIVDIII
;
A
#
# COMPACT_ATOMS: atom_id res chain seq x y z
N VAL A 1 18.88 -16.09 10.09
CA VAL A 1 18.86 -16.78 8.77
C VAL A 1 17.43 -16.78 8.19
N LYS A 2 16.40 -17.14 8.96
CA LYS A 2 15.00 -17.22 8.49
C LYS A 2 14.41 -15.84 8.08
N TYR A 3 14.79 -14.77 8.79
CA TYR A 3 14.35 -13.40 8.52
C TYR A 3 14.91 -12.87 7.18
N ARG A 4 16.18 -13.11 6.90
CA ARG A 4 16.87 -12.69 5.67
C ARG A 4 16.36 -13.45 4.43
N PHE A 5 15.96 -14.70 4.59
CA PHE A 5 15.35 -15.50 3.52
C PHE A 5 13.94 -15.00 3.18
N MET A 6 13.16 -14.61 4.18
CA MET A 6 11.83 -14.02 3.99
C MET A 6 11.88 -12.66 3.28
N GLN A 7 12.84 -11.80 3.63
CA GLN A 7 13.07 -10.52 2.96
C GLN A 7 13.36 -10.70 1.47
N ASN A 8 14.21 -11.68 1.11
CA ASN A 8 14.50 -11.98 -0.29
C ASN A 8 13.28 -12.53 -1.06
N LEU A 9 12.35 -13.23 -0.40
CA LEU A 9 11.11 -13.69 -1.04
C LEU A 9 10.13 -12.52 -1.25
N LEU A 10 9.99 -11.64 -0.28
CA LEU A 10 9.13 -10.46 -0.37
C LEU A 10 9.62 -9.45 -1.43
N SER A 11 10.93 -9.27 -1.57
CA SER A 11 11.52 -8.38 -2.59
C SER A 11 11.28 -8.83 -4.03
N ASN A 12 10.99 -10.12 -4.24
CA ASN A 12 10.66 -10.68 -5.56
C ASN A 12 9.14 -10.81 -5.80
N LEU A 13 8.31 -10.45 -4.81
CA LEU A 13 6.86 -10.50 -4.98
C LEU A 13 6.39 -9.30 -5.80
N LYS A 14 5.84 -9.57 -6.97
CA LYS A 14 5.11 -8.56 -7.73
C LYS A 14 3.73 -8.38 -7.09
N ILE A 15 3.54 -7.28 -6.37
CA ILE A 15 2.23 -6.89 -5.86
C ILE A 15 1.37 -6.46 -7.03
N THR A 16 0.24 -7.15 -7.24
CA THR A 16 -0.71 -6.82 -8.30
C THR A 16 -1.80 -5.95 -7.73
N ILE A 17 -1.96 -4.75 -8.28
CA ILE A 17 -2.98 -3.77 -7.90
C ILE A 17 -4.10 -3.78 -8.95
N ASN A 18 -5.33 -3.48 -8.52
CA ASN A 18 -6.48 -3.36 -9.41
C ASN A 18 -6.20 -2.33 -10.52
N GLU A 19 -6.31 -2.77 -11.78
CA GLU A 19 -5.96 -1.97 -12.96
C GLU A 19 -6.84 -0.72 -13.14
N LYS A 20 -8.02 -0.68 -12.51
CA LYS A 20 -8.90 0.51 -12.51
C LYS A 20 -8.40 1.65 -11.61
N LEU A 21 -7.34 1.42 -10.81
CA LEU A 21 -6.74 2.44 -9.96
C LEU A 21 -5.69 3.31 -10.68
N TYR A 22 -5.29 2.92 -11.87
CA TYR A 22 -4.29 3.66 -12.65
C TYR A 22 -4.63 3.69 -14.15
N VAL A 23 -4.17 4.71 -14.83
CA VAL A 23 -4.28 4.82 -16.30
C VAL A 23 -3.15 4.04 -16.98
N LYS A 24 -1.95 4.12 -16.40
CA LYS A 24 -0.77 3.37 -16.80
C LYS A 24 -0.11 2.80 -15.55
N ASP A 25 0.26 1.50 -15.59
CA ASP A 25 0.92 0.84 -14.47
C ASP A 25 2.23 1.57 -14.09
N PRO A 26 2.29 2.19 -12.90
CA PRO A 26 3.45 2.95 -12.47
C PRO A 26 4.68 2.07 -12.23
N GLU A 27 4.51 0.78 -11.97
CA GLU A 27 5.61 -0.15 -11.77
C GLU A 27 6.41 -0.43 -13.05
N THR A 28 5.84 -0.18 -14.22
CA THR A 28 6.45 -0.51 -15.52
C THR A 28 7.50 0.49 -15.99
N SER A 29 7.67 1.63 -15.31
CA SER A 29 8.57 2.69 -15.76
C SER A 29 9.34 3.38 -14.64
N LYS A 30 10.50 3.95 -15.00
CA LYS A 30 11.29 4.76 -14.06
C LYS A 30 10.49 5.98 -13.55
N LEU A 31 9.74 6.65 -14.43
CA LEU A 31 8.92 7.81 -14.04
C LEU A 31 7.78 7.39 -13.11
N GLY A 32 7.09 6.29 -13.40
CA GLY A 32 6.02 5.78 -12.54
C GLY A 32 6.50 5.44 -11.13
N ARG A 33 7.62 4.73 -11.02
CA ARG A 33 8.24 4.45 -9.70
C ARG A 33 8.71 5.71 -8.99
N ASN A 34 9.21 6.72 -9.72
CA ASN A 34 9.57 8.02 -9.16
C ASN A 34 8.35 8.79 -8.65
N ILE A 35 7.21 8.72 -9.35
CA ILE A 35 5.92 9.25 -8.91
C ILE A 35 5.51 8.59 -7.59
N LEU A 36 5.50 7.26 -7.49
CA LEU A 36 5.13 6.55 -6.26
C LEU A 36 6.02 6.96 -5.08
N LYS A 37 7.35 6.89 -5.26
CA LYS A 37 8.33 7.25 -4.24
C LYS A 37 8.11 8.66 -3.70
N ASN A 38 8.02 9.64 -4.58
CA ASN A 38 7.92 11.04 -4.17
C ASN A 38 6.51 11.42 -3.71
N SER A 39 5.47 10.70 -4.14
CA SER A 39 4.13 10.87 -3.57
C SER A 39 4.10 10.48 -2.10
N ILE A 40 4.68 9.32 -1.75
CA ILE A 40 4.81 8.87 -0.36
C ILE A 40 5.57 9.91 0.47
N LEU A 41 6.73 10.35 0.03
CA LEU A 41 7.53 11.34 0.74
C LEU A 41 6.81 12.69 0.89
N LEU A 42 6.12 13.14 -0.15
CA LEU A 42 5.44 14.43 -0.12
C LEU A 42 4.16 14.41 0.72
N ILE A 43 3.40 13.31 0.68
CA ILE A 43 2.21 13.17 1.52
C ILE A 43 2.61 13.12 3.00
N ASP A 44 3.68 12.40 3.36
CA ASP A 44 4.21 12.37 4.73
C ASP A 44 4.68 13.76 5.20
N GLU A 45 5.26 14.56 4.29
CA GLU A 45 5.79 15.89 4.59
C GLU A 45 4.71 16.96 4.79
N ILE A 46 3.68 16.99 3.94
CA ILE A 46 2.69 18.09 3.90
C ILE A 46 1.24 17.66 4.12
N GLY A 47 0.98 16.37 4.34
CA GLY A 47 -0.35 15.76 4.44
C GLY A 47 -1.06 15.64 3.09
N PHE A 48 -2.04 14.73 3.02
CA PHE A 48 -2.78 14.45 1.79
C PHE A 48 -3.64 15.64 1.32
N ASP A 49 -4.17 16.43 2.24
CA ASP A 49 -5.01 17.57 1.87
C ASP A 49 -4.23 18.63 1.08
N ALA A 50 -3.01 18.91 1.52
CA ALA A 50 -2.11 19.87 0.87
C ALA A 50 -1.37 19.29 -0.34
N PHE A 51 -1.37 17.97 -0.53
CA PHE A 51 -0.77 17.28 -1.66
C PHE A 51 -1.52 17.58 -2.96
N THR A 52 -0.78 17.89 -4.02
CA THR A 52 -1.29 18.09 -5.40
C THR A 52 -0.33 17.52 -6.41
N PHE A 53 -0.82 17.16 -7.61
CA PHE A 53 0.04 16.71 -8.70
C PHE A 53 0.98 17.80 -9.20
N LYS A 54 0.59 19.09 -9.08
CA LYS A 54 1.48 20.20 -9.36
C LYS A 54 2.71 20.20 -8.46
N LYS A 55 2.52 20.13 -7.13
CA LYS A 55 3.62 20.08 -6.15
C LYS A 55 4.49 18.83 -6.34
N LEU A 56 3.86 17.69 -6.65
CA LEU A 56 4.59 16.46 -6.97
C LEU A 56 5.43 16.65 -8.23
N GLY A 57 4.88 17.26 -9.28
CA GLY A 57 5.59 17.57 -10.53
C GLY A 57 6.82 18.43 -10.28
N GLU A 58 6.69 19.48 -9.47
CA GLU A 58 7.79 20.35 -9.05
C GLU A 58 8.89 19.54 -8.32
N LYS A 59 8.51 18.67 -7.36
CA LYS A 59 9.44 17.82 -6.58
C LYS A 59 10.22 16.84 -7.46
N ILE A 60 9.58 16.23 -8.46
CA ILE A 60 10.22 15.24 -9.35
C ILE A 60 10.79 15.86 -10.64
N GLN A 61 10.76 17.17 -10.79
CA GLN A 61 11.19 17.90 -11.97
C GLN A 61 10.49 17.42 -13.27
N SER A 62 9.19 17.21 -13.18
CA SER A 62 8.34 16.80 -14.28
C SER A 62 7.09 17.67 -14.35
N ASN A 63 6.43 17.73 -15.52
CA ASN A 63 5.17 18.44 -15.61
C ASN A 63 4.02 17.63 -15.01
N GLU A 64 3.00 18.31 -14.53
CA GLU A 64 1.82 17.71 -13.92
C GLU A 64 1.09 16.76 -14.89
N SER A 65 1.04 17.08 -16.18
CA SER A 65 0.41 16.25 -17.21
C SER A 65 1.06 14.86 -17.35
N SER A 66 2.35 14.74 -17.02
CA SER A 66 3.04 13.45 -16.99
C SER A 66 2.53 12.55 -15.86
N ILE A 67 2.08 13.14 -14.76
CA ILE A 67 1.53 12.39 -13.61
C ILE A 67 0.11 11.91 -13.94
N TYR A 68 -0.73 12.75 -14.57
CA TYR A 68 -2.07 12.37 -15.02
C TYR A 68 -2.07 11.19 -16.03
N ARG A 69 -0.95 10.91 -16.66
CA ARG A 69 -0.80 9.70 -17.49
C ARG A 69 -0.76 8.41 -16.68
N TYR A 70 -0.54 8.48 -15.36
CA TYR A 70 -0.51 7.32 -14.45
C TYR A 70 -1.75 7.27 -13.57
N PHE A 71 -2.22 8.40 -13.07
CA PHE A 71 -3.35 8.49 -12.15
C PHE A 71 -4.31 9.60 -12.57
N GLU A 72 -5.61 9.31 -12.63
CA GLU A 72 -6.65 10.29 -12.98
C GLU A 72 -6.70 11.46 -11.99
N ASN A 73 -6.48 11.17 -10.71
CA ASN A 73 -6.52 12.15 -9.63
C ASN A 73 -5.75 11.66 -8.41
N LYS A 74 -5.56 12.56 -7.44
CA LYS A 74 -4.82 12.24 -6.20
C LYS A 74 -5.52 11.19 -5.32
N HIS A 75 -6.85 11.09 -5.40
CA HIS A 75 -7.60 10.07 -4.67
C HIS A 75 -7.27 8.66 -5.19
N LYS A 76 -7.28 8.45 -6.51
CA LYS A 76 -6.87 7.17 -7.12
C LYS A 76 -5.43 6.79 -6.76
N LEU A 77 -4.54 7.76 -6.70
CA LEU A 77 -3.17 7.53 -6.21
C LEU A 77 -3.16 7.08 -4.74
N LEU A 78 -3.93 7.72 -3.84
CA LEU A 78 -3.99 7.32 -2.43
C LEU A 78 -4.57 5.92 -2.28
N VAL A 79 -5.65 5.59 -3.00
CA VAL A 79 -6.26 4.25 -3.00
C VAL A 79 -5.28 3.20 -3.56
N TYR A 80 -4.48 3.54 -4.58
CA TYR A 80 -3.40 2.68 -5.08
C TYR A 80 -2.37 2.38 -4.00
N LEU A 81 -1.86 3.40 -3.31
CA LEU A 81 -0.88 3.26 -2.24
C LEU A 81 -1.43 2.43 -1.06
N THR A 82 -2.70 2.65 -0.73
CA THR A 82 -3.43 1.88 0.29
C THR A 82 -3.55 0.41 -0.11
N SER A 83 -3.93 0.15 -1.36
CA SER A 83 -4.04 -1.23 -1.89
C SER A 83 -2.68 -1.92 -1.92
N TRP A 84 -1.61 -1.20 -2.27
CA TRP A 84 -0.25 -1.72 -2.23
C TRP A 84 0.14 -2.12 -0.80
N TYR A 85 -0.07 -1.23 0.17
CA TYR A 85 0.25 -1.47 1.57
C TYR A 85 -0.48 -2.71 2.13
N TRP A 86 -1.79 -2.81 1.91
CA TRP A 86 -2.57 -3.94 2.40
C TRP A 86 -2.22 -5.25 1.69
N SER A 87 -1.84 -5.22 0.41
CA SER A 87 -1.31 -6.40 -0.30
C SER A 87 0.01 -6.87 0.31
N TRP A 88 0.92 -5.94 0.55
CA TRP A 88 2.18 -6.23 1.23
C TRP A 88 1.96 -6.80 2.64
N MET A 89 1.02 -6.22 3.41
CA MET A 89 0.63 -6.72 4.73
C MET A 89 0.02 -8.12 4.66
N GLU A 90 -0.83 -8.39 3.66
CA GLU A 90 -1.41 -9.73 3.43
C GLU A 90 -0.32 -10.80 3.21
N TYR A 91 0.68 -10.49 2.39
CA TYR A 91 1.82 -11.41 2.20
C TYR A 91 2.60 -11.64 3.49
N ARG A 92 2.92 -10.57 4.23
CA ARG A 92 3.59 -10.69 5.53
C ARG A 92 2.81 -11.58 6.50
N MET A 93 1.50 -11.40 6.58
CA MET A 93 0.62 -12.19 7.43
C MET A 93 0.60 -13.66 7.00
N ALA A 94 0.47 -13.93 5.71
CA ALA A 94 0.50 -15.29 5.18
C ALA A 94 1.81 -16.00 5.57
N PHE A 95 2.95 -15.34 5.39
CA PHE A 95 4.25 -15.93 5.78
C PHE A 95 4.42 -16.10 7.29
N ALA A 96 3.96 -15.15 8.09
CA ALA A 96 4.09 -15.21 9.55
C ALA A 96 3.26 -16.34 10.17
N THR A 97 2.12 -16.66 9.55
CA THR A 97 1.17 -17.67 10.04
C THR A 97 1.32 -19.04 9.37
N THR A 98 2.09 -19.14 8.28
CA THR A 98 2.37 -20.42 7.63
C THR A 98 3.13 -21.35 8.56
N ASN A 99 2.74 -22.64 8.61
CA ASN A 99 3.30 -23.69 9.47
C ASN A 99 3.13 -23.44 10.99
N VAL A 100 2.21 -22.57 11.40
CA VAL A 100 1.80 -22.44 12.79
C VAL A 100 0.50 -23.23 12.97
N SER A 101 0.54 -24.30 13.75
CA SER A 101 -0.63 -25.17 13.98
C SER A 101 -1.55 -24.64 15.07
N ASN A 102 -1.00 -23.96 16.06
CA ASN A 102 -1.77 -23.43 17.20
C ASN A 102 -2.50 -22.13 16.78
N ALA A 103 -3.84 -22.13 16.91
CA ALA A 103 -4.68 -21.00 16.52
C ALA A 103 -4.38 -19.72 17.35
N PHE A 104 -4.10 -19.88 18.66
CA PHE A 104 -3.76 -18.75 19.52
C PHE A 104 -2.43 -18.09 19.11
N GLU A 105 -1.41 -18.91 18.84
CA GLU A 105 -0.12 -18.41 18.34
C GLU A 105 -0.26 -17.75 16.95
N LYS A 106 -1.12 -18.28 16.07
CA LYS A 106 -1.44 -17.63 14.79
C LYS A 106 -2.05 -16.25 14.99
N LEU A 107 -3.05 -16.18 15.87
CA LEU A 107 -3.75 -14.92 16.17
C LEU A 107 -2.80 -13.89 16.78
N GLU A 108 -1.98 -14.29 17.74
CA GLU A 108 -0.97 -13.42 18.34
C GLU A 108 -0.02 -12.84 17.28
N LYS A 109 0.49 -13.69 16.38
CA LYS A 109 1.36 -13.25 15.27
C LYS A 109 0.64 -12.30 14.31
N ALA A 110 -0.60 -12.61 13.96
CA ALA A 110 -1.39 -11.77 13.05
C ALA A 110 -1.68 -10.39 13.65
N ILE A 111 -2.12 -10.34 14.90
CA ILE A 111 -2.39 -9.08 15.61
C ILE A 111 -1.11 -8.27 15.78
N LYS A 112 -0.03 -8.89 16.23
CA LYS A 112 1.27 -8.24 16.39
C LYS A 112 1.69 -7.57 15.08
N LEU A 113 1.53 -8.26 13.95
CA LEU A 113 1.97 -7.79 12.65
C LEU A 113 1.21 -6.55 12.15
N VAL A 114 -0.09 -6.42 12.47
CA VAL A 114 -0.89 -5.25 12.08
C VAL A 114 -0.81 -4.10 13.09
N THR A 115 -0.26 -4.34 14.28
CA THR A 115 -0.17 -3.34 15.36
C THR A 115 1.24 -2.86 15.67
N GLU A 116 2.28 -3.60 15.22
CA GLU A 116 3.67 -3.22 15.44
C GLU A 116 4.11 -2.07 14.53
N ASN A 117 5.11 -1.31 14.96
CA ASN A 117 5.74 -0.32 14.12
C ASN A 117 6.41 -0.99 12.92
N VAL A 118 6.06 -0.54 11.72
CA VAL A 118 6.68 -0.99 10.48
C VAL A 118 8.07 -0.37 10.36
N ILE A 119 9.05 -1.21 10.09
CA ILE A 119 10.42 -0.79 9.77
C ILE A 119 10.64 -1.01 8.28
N ASP A 120 11.19 0.00 7.61
CA ASP A 120 11.58 -0.11 6.21
C ASP A 120 12.67 -1.17 6.07
N ASP A 121 12.41 -2.20 5.28
CA ASP A 121 13.37 -3.28 5.02
C ASP A 121 14.12 -3.11 3.69
N ASN A 122 13.83 -2.02 2.96
CA ASN A 122 14.38 -1.70 1.64
C ASN A 122 14.10 -2.79 0.59
N SER A 123 13.09 -3.62 0.78
CA SER A 123 12.74 -4.68 -0.16
C SER A 123 12.19 -4.13 -1.47
N THR A 124 11.55 -2.98 -1.42
CA THR A 124 11.00 -2.27 -2.57
C THR A 124 11.63 -0.88 -2.71
N PRO A 125 12.63 -0.66 -3.57
CA PRO A 125 13.46 0.56 -3.58
C PRO A 125 12.72 1.89 -3.76
N HIS A 126 11.49 1.87 -4.28
CA HIS A 126 10.66 3.05 -4.53
C HIS A 126 9.47 3.18 -3.58
N ILE A 127 9.32 2.26 -2.65
CA ILE A 127 8.29 2.31 -1.59
C ILE A 127 9.03 2.22 -0.25
N ASN A 128 8.86 3.22 0.60
CA ASN A 128 9.28 3.14 2.00
C ASN A 128 8.08 2.69 2.82
N GLU A 129 8.08 1.45 3.27
CA GLU A 129 6.96 0.81 3.95
C GLU A 129 6.66 1.48 5.30
N ALA A 130 7.68 1.97 6.01
CA ALA A 130 7.51 2.65 7.29
C ALA A 130 6.80 4.01 7.12
N ILE A 131 7.18 4.79 6.11
CA ILE A 131 6.52 6.05 5.78
C ILE A 131 5.09 5.77 5.29
N LEU A 132 4.94 4.80 4.41
CA LEU A 132 3.62 4.42 3.89
C LEU A 132 2.68 3.97 5.01
N ASN A 133 3.17 3.21 6.00
CA ASN A 133 2.39 2.83 7.18
C ASN A 133 1.85 4.07 7.93
N ARG A 134 2.66 5.11 8.15
CA ARG A 134 2.18 6.35 8.80
C ARG A 134 1.08 7.01 7.99
N ILE A 135 1.26 7.13 6.68
CA ILE A 135 0.24 7.68 5.78
C ILE A 135 -1.06 6.88 5.87
N ILE A 136 -0.99 5.54 5.88
CA ILE A 136 -2.18 4.70 5.99
C ILE A 136 -2.90 4.93 7.33
N ILE A 137 -2.18 5.04 8.44
CA ILE A 137 -2.78 5.32 9.75
C ILE A 137 -3.49 6.68 9.74
N GLU A 138 -2.89 7.70 9.15
CA GLU A 138 -3.40 9.07 9.19
C GLU A 138 -4.48 9.35 8.13
N GLU A 139 -4.34 8.78 6.92
CA GLU A 139 -5.10 9.20 5.75
C GLU A 139 -6.07 8.13 5.20
N PHE A 140 -6.04 6.89 5.72
CA PHE A 140 -6.87 5.79 5.20
C PHE A 140 -8.37 6.12 5.17
N THR A 141 -8.87 6.81 6.19
CA THR A 141 -10.29 7.19 6.25
C THR A 141 -10.71 8.07 5.08
N LYS A 142 -9.79 8.87 4.52
CA LYS A 142 -10.06 9.72 3.35
C LYS A 142 -10.30 8.91 2.07
N THR A 143 -9.82 7.67 2.00
CA THR A 143 -10.12 6.77 0.89
C THR A 143 -11.57 6.28 0.92
N LEU A 144 -12.19 6.29 2.11
CA LEU A 144 -13.55 5.82 2.33
C LEU A 144 -14.59 6.96 2.40
N MET A 145 -14.15 8.21 2.58
CA MET A 145 -15.02 9.37 2.74
C MET A 145 -15.29 10.08 1.41
N THR A 146 -15.67 9.32 0.37
CA THR A 146 -15.98 9.88 -0.95
C THR A 146 -17.41 9.51 -1.35
N LYS A 147 -18.02 10.30 -2.24
CA LYS A 147 -19.33 9.98 -2.82
C LYS A 147 -19.29 8.71 -3.69
N GLU A 148 -18.12 8.33 -4.15
CA GLU A 148 -17.87 7.18 -5.05
C GLU A 148 -17.55 5.90 -4.29
N VAL A 149 -17.46 5.92 -2.95
CA VAL A 149 -17.01 4.78 -2.13
C VAL A 149 -17.79 3.49 -2.42
N ASP A 150 -19.10 3.57 -2.63
CA ASP A 150 -19.92 2.39 -2.92
C ASP A 150 -19.57 1.77 -4.28
N ASN A 151 -19.31 2.59 -5.30
CA ASN A 151 -18.89 2.14 -6.61
C ASN A 151 -17.45 1.57 -6.55
N GLU A 152 -16.54 2.26 -5.89
CA GLU A 152 -15.16 1.82 -5.67
C GLU A 152 -15.09 0.49 -4.92
N ASN A 153 -16.00 0.30 -3.95
CA ASN A 153 -16.13 -0.95 -3.24
C ASN A 153 -16.63 -2.09 -4.16
N LYS A 154 -17.64 -1.82 -5.02
CA LYS A 154 -18.12 -2.79 -6.02
C LYS A 154 -17.04 -3.12 -7.05
N GLU A 155 -16.20 -2.16 -7.40
CA GLU A 155 -15.05 -2.35 -8.30
C GLU A 155 -13.87 -3.09 -7.66
N GLY A 156 -13.95 -3.37 -6.36
CA GLY A 156 -12.97 -4.18 -5.64
C GLY A 156 -11.75 -3.42 -5.13
N PHE A 157 -11.79 -2.10 -5.03
CA PHE A 157 -10.65 -1.30 -4.57
C PHE A 157 -10.26 -1.60 -3.12
N PHE A 158 -11.21 -2.04 -2.29
CA PHE A 158 -10.99 -2.37 -0.88
C PHE A 158 -10.91 -3.88 -0.60
N LEU A 159 -10.87 -4.72 -1.64
CA LEU A 159 -10.84 -6.18 -1.49
C LEU A 159 -9.66 -6.67 -0.67
N VAL A 160 -8.48 -6.11 -0.89
CA VAL A 160 -7.26 -6.54 -0.19
C VAL A 160 -7.35 -6.26 1.30
N TYR A 161 -7.81 -5.07 1.68
CA TYR A 161 -8.08 -4.71 3.08
C TYR A 161 -9.04 -5.70 3.74
N LYS A 162 -10.16 -6.02 3.05
CA LYS A 162 -11.13 -7.02 3.53
C LYS A 162 -10.52 -8.42 3.67
N ARG A 163 -9.64 -8.82 2.74
CA ARG A 163 -8.95 -10.12 2.84
C ARG A 163 -8.04 -10.19 4.06
N VAL A 164 -7.33 -9.13 4.39
CA VAL A 164 -6.50 -9.07 5.62
C VAL A 164 -7.36 -9.25 6.85
N ILE A 165 -8.50 -8.57 6.94
CA ILE A 165 -9.47 -8.74 8.05
C ILE A 165 -9.98 -10.18 8.09
N ASN A 166 -10.43 -10.73 6.97
CA ASN A 166 -10.98 -12.09 6.92
C ASN A 166 -9.94 -13.14 7.34
N ARG A 167 -8.67 -12.97 7.00
CA ARG A 167 -7.61 -13.88 7.49
C ARG A 167 -7.48 -13.91 9.01
N ILE A 168 -7.72 -12.78 9.67
CA ILE A 168 -7.74 -12.73 11.15
C ILE A 168 -9.00 -13.42 11.67
N VAL A 169 -10.16 -13.15 11.05
CA VAL A 169 -11.44 -13.78 11.41
C VAL A 169 -11.36 -15.31 11.26
N ASP A 170 -10.80 -15.81 10.16
CA ASP A 170 -10.65 -17.26 9.88
C ASP A 170 -9.71 -17.98 10.89
N ILE A 171 -8.90 -17.24 11.64
CA ILE A 171 -8.09 -17.82 12.72
C ILE A 171 -8.92 -17.97 14.01
N ILE A 172 -9.94 -17.11 14.19
CA ILE A 172 -10.74 -17.06 15.42
C ILE A 172 -11.91 -18.09 15.38
N ILE A 173 -12.43 -18.36 14.19
CA ILE A 173 -13.56 -19.29 13.96
C ILE A 173 -13.02 -20.72 13.82
#